data_e48ab69b684ac0079c764e5a44db7afe
#
_entry.id   e48ab69b684ac0079c764e5a44db7afe
#
_cell.length_a   1.000
_cell.length_b   1.000
_cell.length_c   1.000
_cell.angle_alpha   90.00
_cell.angle_beta   90.00
_cell.angle_gamma   90.00
#
_symmetry.space_group_name_H-M   'P 1'
#
loop_
_entity.id
_entity.type
_entity.pdbx_description
1 polymer ?
#
loop_
_entity_poly.entity_id
_entity_poly.type
_entity_poly.pdbx_seq_one_letter_code
_entity_poly.pdbx_strand_id
1 'polypeptide(L)'
;MIALSDESKALAIPALVLFVATVTASVGQIFSTSLGNFGVFGPYTVLTIGAAVAWWFNRGRAFIALVSLLVAFIAYRLSMGAGGENFPARAVLTLTAIFVPANLLLVMLMPEKGIVYFRNYRWLLLGIIEVLLMAWVASAGSSALSGTSWHTTLDHWLLRAEPTPLLGRLLLAAAFGFASIRAWKQRSPLNIGMVGTLVAFFVASEWPQLSVVYGVFVFAAGAMLLLAVLQDSHRMAFRDDLTGLPSRRALKEKLVSLGPAYTIAMVDVDHFKNFNDAHGHDVGDQVLKLVGARLANIDGGGKAFRYGGEEFAILFADKTIEEALPSLETLRASIETYRMAVRTEQQRRNEARQNNDRRSSAKSAFTLDKPRDAPLRSNRSELLSVTVSIGVAQRTELKETPEAVIRLADEAMYRAKSAGRNRVAT
;
A
#
# COMPACT_ATOMS: atom_id res chain seq x y z
N MET A 1 4.99 19.91 -19.98
CA MET A 1 4.02 18.96 -19.42
C MET A 1 4.46 18.68 -17.99
N ILE A 2 3.77 19.20 -16.98
CA ILE A 2 4.14 19.08 -15.56
C ILE A 2 3.99 17.59 -15.20
N ALA A 3 5.10 16.90 -14.97
CA ALA A 3 5.07 15.53 -14.47
C ALA A 3 4.50 15.56 -13.05
N LEU A 4 3.24 15.17 -12.89
CA LEU A 4 2.62 14.99 -11.59
C LEU A 4 3.45 13.99 -10.79
N SER A 5 3.74 14.32 -9.53
CA SER A 5 4.43 13.39 -8.63
C SER A 5 3.62 12.09 -8.48
N ASP A 6 4.26 10.97 -8.17
CA ASP A 6 3.56 9.68 -7.98
C ASP A 6 2.47 9.79 -6.90
N GLU A 7 2.61 10.72 -5.96
CA GLU A 7 1.64 11.02 -4.91
C GLU A 7 0.38 11.72 -5.46
N SER A 8 0.56 12.70 -6.34
CA SER A 8 -0.56 13.41 -6.96
C SER A 8 -1.35 12.51 -7.91
N LYS A 9 -0.68 11.58 -8.60
CA LYS A 9 -1.35 10.54 -9.44
C LYS A 9 -2.19 9.60 -8.60
N ALA A 10 -1.72 9.18 -7.43
CA ALA A 10 -2.45 8.28 -6.55
C ALA A 10 -3.76 8.88 -6.02
N LEU A 11 -3.78 10.19 -5.74
CA LEU A 11 -4.99 10.92 -5.32
C LEU A 11 -5.92 11.27 -6.50
N ALA A 12 -5.34 11.54 -7.67
CA ALA A 12 -6.11 11.93 -8.84
C ALA A 12 -7.04 10.82 -9.35
N ILE A 13 -6.63 9.55 -9.24
CA ILE A 13 -7.41 8.41 -9.76
C ILE A 13 -8.75 8.24 -9.04
N PRO A 14 -8.84 8.15 -7.69
CA PRO A 14 -10.14 8.07 -7.02
C PRO A 14 -11.02 9.30 -7.29
N ALA A 15 -10.43 10.50 -7.32
CA ALA A 15 -11.17 11.73 -7.64
C ALA A 15 -11.76 11.69 -9.06
N LEU A 16 -10.98 11.24 -10.04
CA LEU A 16 -11.44 11.09 -11.43
C LEU A 16 -12.55 10.03 -11.53
N VAL A 17 -12.39 8.88 -10.89
CA VAL A 17 -13.41 7.80 -10.91
C VAL A 17 -14.71 8.30 -10.28
N LEU A 18 -14.65 9.00 -9.14
CA LEU A 18 -15.84 9.58 -8.51
C LEU A 18 -16.50 10.66 -9.39
N PHE A 19 -15.69 11.51 -10.01
CA PHE A 19 -16.21 12.52 -10.96
C PHE A 19 -16.93 11.86 -12.13
N VAL A 20 -16.31 10.87 -12.77
CA VAL A 20 -16.93 10.11 -13.88
C VAL A 20 -18.20 9.41 -13.40
N ALA A 21 -18.19 8.80 -12.22
CA ALA A 21 -19.38 8.16 -11.66
C ALA A 21 -20.53 9.17 -11.44
N THR A 22 -20.22 10.36 -10.91
CA THR A 22 -21.22 11.42 -10.71
C THR A 22 -21.82 11.88 -12.03
N VAL A 23 -20.98 12.14 -13.04
CA VAL A 23 -21.45 12.51 -14.39
C VAL A 23 -22.32 11.39 -15.00
N THR A 24 -21.85 10.14 -14.93
CA THR A 24 -22.58 8.98 -15.46
C THR A 24 -23.93 8.79 -14.76
N ALA A 25 -23.98 8.92 -13.44
CA ALA A 25 -25.22 8.81 -12.68
C ALA A 25 -26.20 9.94 -13.03
N SER A 26 -25.72 11.17 -13.21
CA SER A 26 -26.55 12.33 -13.60
C SER A 26 -27.10 12.19 -15.02
N VAL A 27 -26.25 11.77 -15.96
CA VAL A 27 -26.65 11.54 -17.37
C VAL A 27 -27.58 10.30 -17.48
N GLY A 28 -27.34 9.29 -16.67
CA GLY A 28 -28.12 8.05 -16.67
C GLY A 28 -29.59 8.22 -16.25
N GLN A 29 -29.91 9.27 -15.52
CA GLN A 29 -31.30 9.65 -15.24
C GLN A 29 -32.01 10.19 -16.45
N ILE A 30 -31.26 10.73 -17.42
CA ILE A 30 -31.81 11.32 -18.67
C ILE A 30 -31.89 10.26 -19.78
N PHE A 31 -30.88 9.34 -19.84
CA PHE A 31 -30.76 8.32 -20.91
C PHE A 31 -30.94 6.90 -20.34
N SER A 32 -32.16 6.50 -20.03
CA SER A 32 -32.49 5.38 -19.16
C SER A 32 -32.21 3.96 -19.65
N THR A 33 -32.06 3.69 -20.96
CA THR A 33 -32.04 2.30 -21.45
C THR A 33 -30.66 1.62 -21.48
N SER A 34 -29.63 2.24 -22.03
CA SER A 34 -28.30 1.62 -22.11
C SER A 34 -27.49 1.72 -20.80
N LEU A 35 -27.67 2.81 -20.05
CA LEU A 35 -27.03 3.00 -18.73
C LEU A 35 -27.72 2.18 -17.64
N GLY A 36 -28.99 1.81 -17.79
CA GLY A 36 -29.68 0.89 -16.88
C GLY A 36 -29.02 -0.48 -16.87
N ASN A 37 -28.69 -1.04 -18.03
CA ASN A 37 -27.97 -2.31 -18.13
C ASN A 37 -26.56 -2.23 -17.52
N PHE A 38 -25.84 -1.12 -17.72
CA PHE A 38 -24.54 -0.91 -17.09
C PHE A 38 -24.63 -0.88 -15.54
N GLY A 39 -25.63 -0.20 -14.98
CA GLY A 39 -25.87 -0.17 -13.54
C GLY A 39 -26.18 -1.54 -12.93
N VAL A 40 -26.65 -2.49 -13.76
CA VAL A 40 -26.93 -3.87 -13.32
C VAL A 40 -25.70 -4.77 -13.47
N PHE A 41 -25.09 -4.83 -14.65
CA PHE A 41 -24.02 -5.79 -14.94
C PHE A 41 -22.62 -5.26 -14.60
N GLY A 42 -22.41 -3.94 -14.67
CA GLY A 42 -21.12 -3.31 -14.38
C GLY A 42 -20.55 -3.66 -13.00
N PRO A 43 -21.31 -3.52 -11.91
CA PRO A 43 -20.81 -3.88 -10.58
C PRO A 43 -20.41 -5.36 -10.47
N TYR A 44 -21.21 -6.29 -11.02
CA TYR A 44 -20.85 -7.72 -11.00
C TYR A 44 -19.50 -7.96 -11.69
N THR A 45 -19.32 -7.38 -12.88
CA THR A 45 -18.08 -7.58 -13.64
C THR A 45 -16.88 -7.00 -12.94
N VAL A 46 -16.93 -5.74 -12.47
CA VAL A 46 -15.77 -5.11 -11.84
C VAL A 46 -15.42 -5.73 -10.49
N LEU A 47 -16.43 -6.11 -9.70
CA LEU A 47 -16.20 -6.69 -8.37
C LEU A 47 -15.67 -8.13 -8.49
N THR A 48 -16.19 -8.95 -9.43
CA THR A 48 -15.67 -10.31 -9.64
C THR A 48 -14.28 -10.30 -10.26
N ILE A 49 -14.04 -9.47 -11.29
CA ILE A 49 -12.69 -9.32 -11.86
C ILE A 49 -11.73 -8.77 -10.81
N GLY A 50 -12.13 -7.75 -10.06
CA GLY A 50 -11.33 -7.18 -8.99
C GLY A 50 -10.96 -8.20 -7.91
N ALA A 51 -11.92 -9.02 -7.48
CA ALA A 51 -11.68 -10.11 -6.52
C ALA A 51 -10.73 -11.17 -7.09
N ALA A 52 -10.91 -11.57 -8.36
CA ALA A 52 -10.02 -12.52 -9.03
C ALA A 52 -8.58 -11.97 -9.15
N VAL A 53 -8.44 -10.69 -9.52
CA VAL A 53 -7.13 -10.01 -9.59
C VAL A 53 -6.50 -9.89 -8.20
N ALA A 54 -7.26 -9.51 -7.18
CA ALA A 54 -6.79 -9.44 -5.81
C ALA A 54 -6.36 -10.83 -5.29
N TRP A 55 -7.07 -11.90 -5.67
CA TRP A 55 -6.69 -13.28 -5.41
C TRP A 55 -5.36 -13.63 -6.09
N TRP A 56 -5.25 -13.35 -7.39
CA TRP A 56 -4.05 -13.64 -8.18
C TRP A 56 -2.79 -12.99 -7.62
N PHE A 57 -2.90 -11.71 -7.21
CA PHE A 57 -1.81 -10.99 -6.58
C PHE A 57 -1.67 -11.22 -5.07
N ASN A 58 -2.45 -12.16 -4.51
CA ASN A 58 -2.46 -12.51 -3.09
C ASN A 58 -2.69 -11.32 -2.14
N ARG A 59 -3.62 -10.40 -2.53
CA ARG A 59 -3.99 -9.18 -1.81
C ARG A 59 -5.20 -9.41 -0.92
N GLY A 60 -4.99 -9.95 0.29
CA GLY A 60 -6.07 -10.37 1.18
C GLY A 60 -7.03 -9.25 1.58
N ARG A 61 -6.52 -8.05 1.88
CA ARG A 61 -7.35 -6.90 2.28
C ARG A 61 -8.28 -6.44 1.15
N ALA A 62 -7.74 -6.29 -0.07
CA ALA A 62 -8.53 -5.89 -1.23
C ALA A 62 -9.55 -6.95 -1.61
N PHE A 63 -9.18 -8.24 -1.55
CA PHE A 63 -10.06 -9.35 -1.83
C PHE A 63 -11.30 -9.35 -0.93
N ILE A 64 -11.11 -9.24 0.40
CA ILE A 64 -12.22 -9.22 1.38
C ILE A 64 -13.12 -7.99 1.14
N ALA A 65 -12.53 -6.81 0.86
CA ALA A 65 -13.29 -5.60 0.58
C ALA A 65 -14.16 -5.74 -0.68
N LEU A 66 -13.60 -6.29 -1.76
CA LEU A 66 -14.32 -6.52 -3.03
C LEU A 66 -15.43 -7.57 -2.88
N VAL A 67 -15.18 -8.65 -2.14
CA VAL A 67 -16.19 -9.67 -1.83
C VAL A 67 -17.31 -9.08 -0.98
N SER A 68 -17.00 -8.27 0.03
CA SER A 68 -18.02 -7.60 0.86
C SER A 68 -18.91 -6.68 0.03
N LEU A 69 -18.35 -5.92 -0.92
CA LEU A 69 -19.11 -5.09 -1.84
C LEU A 69 -19.97 -5.94 -2.81
N LEU A 70 -19.43 -7.07 -3.27
CA LEU A 70 -20.16 -7.98 -4.15
C LEU A 70 -21.38 -8.58 -3.45
N VAL A 71 -21.20 -9.07 -2.20
CA VAL A 71 -22.29 -9.59 -1.37
C VAL A 71 -23.35 -8.50 -1.13
N ALA A 72 -22.92 -7.28 -0.79
CA ALA A 72 -23.81 -6.15 -0.60
C ALA A 72 -24.60 -5.80 -1.86
N PHE A 73 -23.95 -5.84 -3.04
CA PHE A 73 -24.63 -5.58 -4.31
C PHE A 73 -25.63 -6.68 -4.67
N ILE A 74 -25.30 -7.95 -4.43
CA ILE A 74 -26.23 -9.07 -4.59
C ILE A 74 -27.45 -8.89 -3.67
N ALA A 75 -27.21 -8.60 -2.38
CA ALA A 75 -28.27 -8.36 -1.41
C ALA A 75 -29.18 -7.19 -1.82
N TYR A 76 -28.58 -6.09 -2.31
CA TYR A 76 -29.32 -4.96 -2.86
C TYR A 76 -30.22 -5.38 -4.04
N ARG A 77 -29.68 -6.12 -4.99
CA ARG A 77 -30.44 -6.56 -6.19
C ARG A 77 -31.60 -7.47 -5.84
N LEU A 78 -31.39 -8.41 -4.90
CA LEU A 78 -32.43 -9.30 -4.42
C LEU A 78 -33.54 -8.52 -3.67
N SER A 79 -33.15 -7.53 -2.84
CA SER A 79 -34.09 -6.68 -2.11
C SER A 79 -34.95 -5.83 -3.05
N MET A 80 -34.36 -5.22 -4.07
CA MET A 80 -35.08 -4.42 -5.07
C MET A 80 -36.00 -5.30 -5.93
N GLY A 81 -35.58 -6.51 -6.30
CA GLY A 81 -36.39 -7.49 -7.04
C GLY A 81 -37.60 -8.01 -6.24
N ALA A 82 -37.50 -8.03 -4.91
CA ALA A 82 -38.59 -8.46 -4.00
C ALA A 82 -39.58 -7.33 -3.66
N GLY A 83 -39.45 -6.17 -4.29
CA GLY A 83 -40.38 -5.04 -4.10
C GLY A 83 -39.89 -3.94 -3.17
N GLY A 84 -38.58 -3.82 -2.96
CA GLY A 84 -37.78 -2.71 -2.35
C GLY A 84 -38.29 -2.03 -1.06
N GLU A 85 -39.60 -1.84 -0.94
CA GLU A 85 -40.26 -1.16 0.19
C GLU A 85 -40.75 -2.12 1.29
N ASN A 86 -40.72 -3.41 1.02
CA ASN A 86 -41.13 -4.43 2.00
C ASN A 86 -40.17 -4.44 3.18
N PHE A 87 -40.68 -4.78 4.39
CA PHE A 87 -39.88 -4.87 5.61
C PHE A 87 -38.59 -5.71 5.43
N PRO A 88 -38.63 -6.93 4.85
CA PRO A 88 -37.42 -7.74 4.65
C PRO A 88 -36.39 -7.04 3.76
N ALA A 89 -36.83 -6.39 2.67
CA ALA A 89 -35.94 -5.69 1.77
C ALA A 89 -35.24 -4.50 2.44
N ARG A 90 -35.99 -3.69 3.20
CA ARG A 90 -35.42 -2.57 3.96
C ARG A 90 -34.48 -3.05 5.05
N ALA A 91 -34.80 -4.12 5.76
CA ALA A 91 -33.94 -4.69 6.79
C ALA A 91 -32.62 -5.22 6.22
N VAL A 92 -32.61 -5.87 5.05
CA VAL A 92 -31.40 -6.31 4.36
C VAL A 92 -30.56 -5.11 3.91
N LEU A 93 -31.19 -4.05 3.36
CA LEU A 93 -30.46 -2.82 3.00
C LEU A 93 -29.82 -2.13 4.20
N THR A 94 -30.54 -2.09 5.32
CA THR A 94 -30.03 -1.56 6.60
C THR A 94 -28.81 -2.36 7.07
N LEU A 95 -28.88 -3.70 7.03
CA LEU A 95 -27.77 -4.56 7.40
C LEU A 95 -26.56 -4.37 6.47
N THR A 96 -26.77 -4.22 5.16
CA THR A 96 -25.65 -3.95 4.23
C THR A 96 -25.00 -2.60 4.51
N ALA A 97 -25.78 -1.56 4.85
CA ALA A 97 -25.25 -0.24 5.23
C ALA A 97 -24.44 -0.25 6.54
N ILE A 98 -24.62 -1.26 7.39
CA ILE A 98 -23.84 -1.48 8.61
C ILE A 98 -22.63 -2.37 8.32
N PHE A 99 -22.82 -3.50 7.64
CA PHE A 99 -21.77 -4.51 7.46
C PHE A 99 -20.65 -4.03 6.53
N VAL A 100 -20.96 -3.35 5.43
CA VAL A 100 -19.92 -2.90 4.51
C VAL A 100 -18.93 -1.94 5.15
N PRO A 101 -19.34 -0.85 5.81
CA PRO A 101 -18.39 0.01 6.52
C PRO A 101 -17.64 -0.71 7.65
N ALA A 102 -18.31 -1.60 8.38
CA ALA A 102 -17.67 -2.40 9.43
C ALA A 102 -16.60 -3.31 8.86
N ASN A 103 -16.88 -4.03 7.77
CA ASN A 103 -15.92 -4.91 7.10
C ASN A 103 -14.73 -4.13 6.54
N LEU A 104 -14.98 -2.99 5.89
CA LEU A 104 -13.91 -2.14 5.37
C LEU A 104 -13.03 -1.60 6.51
N LEU A 105 -13.62 -1.17 7.62
CA LEU A 105 -12.87 -0.74 8.81
C LEU A 105 -12.02 -1.88 9.38
N LEU A 106 -12.60 -3.04 9.57
CA LEU A 106 -11.93 -4.23 10.08
C LEU A 106 -10.77 -4.65 9.18
N VAL A 107 -11.00 -4.71 7.87
CA VAL A 107 -9.94 -5.01 6.86
C VAL A 107 -8.79 -4.02 6.94
N MET A 108 -9.07 -2.75 7.17
CA MET A 108 -8.01 -1.75 7.33
C MET A 108 -7.22 -1.89 8.65
N LEU A 109 -7.81 -2.42 9.69
CA LEU A 109 -7.10 -2.71 10.95
C LEU A 109 -6.16 -3.92 10.83
N MET A 110 -6.36 -4.79 9.81
CA MET A 110 -5.51 -5.95 9.60
C MET A 110 -4.18 -5.60 8.94
N PRO A 111 -3.09 -6.32 9.29
CA PRO A 111 -1.88 -6.31 8.48
C PRO A 111 -2.15 -6.94 7.11
N GLU A 112 -1.51 -6.43 6.04
CA GLU A 112 -1.55 -7.09 4.74
C GLU A 112 -0.84 -8.44 4.84
N LYS A 113 -1.61 -9.50 4.81
CA LYS A 113 -1.15 -10.89 4.76
C LYS A 113 -1.91 -11.57 3.64
N GLY A 114 -1.25 -12.48 2.93
CA GLY A 114 -1.86 -13.18 1.81
C GLY A 114 -3.19 -13.86 2.15
N ILE A 115 -4.00 -14.14 1.14
CA ILE A 115 -5.37 -14.68 1.27
C ILE A 115 -5.37 -16.02 2.01
N VAL A 116 -4.39 -16.90 1.74
CA VAL A 116 -4.26 -18.26 2.32
C VAL A 116 -3.79 -18.23 3.79
N TYR A 117 -3.54 -17.06 4.37
CA TYR A 117 -3.12 -17.01 5.77
C TYR A 117 -4.23 -17.48 6.70
N PHE A 118 -3.92 -18.47 7.55
CA PHE A 118 -4.90 -19.17 8.42
C PHE A 118 -5.85 -18.23 9.19
N ARG A 119 -5.36 -17.08 9.63
CA ARG A 119 -6.18 -16.10 10.37
C ARG A 119 -7.22 -15.40 9.49
N ASN A 120 -7.10 -15.46 8.17
CA ASN A 120 -8.07 -14.88 7.25
C ASN A 120 -9.35 -15.71 7.12
N TYR A 121 -9.36 -17.01 7.48
CA TYR A 121 -10.58 -17.81 7.53
C TYR A 121 -11.63 -17.26 8.51
N ARG A 122 -11.21 -16.53 9.54
CA ARG A 122 -12.15 -15.85 10.47
C ARG A 122 -13.03 -14.83 9.75
N TRP A 123 -12.51 -14.18 8.70
CA TRP A 123 -13.24 -13.21 7.90
C TRP A 123 -14.24 -13.88 6.97
N LEU A 124 -13.90 -15.03 6.42
CA LEU A 124 -14.86 -15.85 5.66
C LEU A 124 -16.01 -16.30 6.56
N LEU A 125 -15.72 -16.72 7.79
CA LEU A 125 -16.76 -17.06 8.77
C LEU A 125 -17.64 -15.85 9.09
N LEU A 126 -17.07 -14.67 9.30
CA LEU A 126 -17.84 -13.46 9.54
C LEU A 126 -18.76 -13.15 8.33
N GLY A 127 -18.22 -13.18 7.12
CA GLY A 127 -19.02 -12.97 5.91
C GLY A 127 -20.14 -14.02 5.73
N ILE A 128 -19.88 -15.28 6.05
CA ILE A 128 -20.91 -16.33 6.06
C ILE A 128 -22.00 -16.01 7.10
N ILE A 129 -21.63 -15.62 8.31
CA ILE A 129 -22.58 -15.23 9.37
C ILE A 129 -23.44 -14.05 8.91
N GLU A 130 -22.84 -13.04 8.27
CA GLU A 130 -23.55 -11.87 7.73
C GLU A 130 -24.56 -12.28 6.66
N VAL A 131 -24.16 -13.14 5.73
CA VAL A 131 -25.05 -13.65 4.67
C VAL A 131 -26.20 -14.47 5.26
N LEU A 132 -25.90 -15.36 6.23
CA LEU A 132 -26.92 -16.15 6.92
C LEU A 132 -27.90 -15.26 7.70
N LEU A 133 -27.39 -14.22 8.36
CA LEU A 133 -28.24 -13.25 9.07
C LEU A 133 -29.15 -12.48 8.11
N MET A 134 -28.62 -12.01 6.99
CA MET A 134 -29.41 -11.34 5.96
C MET A 134 -30.47 -12.28 5.36
N ALA A 135 -30.10 -13.53 5.06
CA ALA A 135 -31.02 -14.54 4.54
C ALA A 135 -32.12 -14.88 5.59
N TRP A 136 -31.76 -14.99 6.86
CA TRP A 136 -32.73 -15.23 7.94
C TRP A 136 -33.70 -14.06 8.06
N VAL A 137 -33.24 -12.81 8.09
CA VAL A 137 -34.10 -11.62 8.15
C VAL A 137 -34.99 -11.53 6.91
N ALA A 138 -34.47 -11.84 5.72
CA ALA A 138 -35.25 -11.87 4.48
C ALA A 138 -36.37 -12.93 4.50
N SER A 139 -36.12 -14.10 5.12
CA SER A 139 -37.06 -15.22 5.20
C SER A 139 -38.08 -15.10 6.33
N ALA A 140 -37.69 -14.49 7.46
CA ALA A 140 -38.49 -14.44 8.68
C ALA A 140 -39.76 -13.56 8.53
N GLY A 141 -39.75 -12.64 7.57
CA GLY A 141 -40.90 -11.74 7.37
C GLY A 141 -41.17 -10.82 8.56
N SER A 142 -42.17 -9.97 8.43
CA SER A 142 -42.59 -9.08 9.52
C SER A 142 -43.20 -9.81 10.74
N SER A 143 -43.74 -11.02 10.55
CA SER A 143 -44.48 -11.78 11.56
C SER A 143 -43.57 -12.40 12.62
N ALA A 144 -42.38 -12.82 12.33
CA ALA A 144 -41.47 -13.44 13.30
C ALA A 144 -40.86 -12.43 14.30
N LEU A 145 -40.80 -11.15 13.91
CA LEU A 145 -40.26 -10.07 14.73
C LEU A 145 -41.33 -9.23 15.43
N SER A 146 -42.57 -9.30 14.97
CA SER A 146 -43.67 -8.41 15.40
C SER A 146 -44.21 -8.62 16.82
N GLY A 147 -43.77 -9.63 17.56
CA GLY A 147 -44.23 -9.93 18.89
C GLY A 147 -43.27 -9.66 20.06
N THR A 148 -42.06 -9.14 19.75
CA THR A 148 -41.03 -8.97 20.76
C THR A 148 -40.71 -7.49 21.01
N SER A 149 -40.42 -7.13 22.28
CA SER A 149 -40.00 -5.77 22.68
C SER A 149 -38.73 -5.29 21.91
N TRP A 150 -38.00 -6.20 21.30
CA TRP A 150 -36.86 -5.94 20.40
C TRP A 150 -37.28 -5.21 19.12
N HIS A 151 -38.49 -5.48 18.62
CA HIS A 151 -39.00 -4.89 17.41
C HIS A 151 -39.11 -3.37 17.53
N THR A 152 -39.65 -2.87 18.63
CA THR A 152 -39.84 -1.44 18.87
C THR A 152 -38.49 -0.73 19.08
N THR A 153 -37.53 -1.38 19.73
CA THR A 153 -36.19 -0.81 19.96
C THR A 153 -35.36 -0.80 18.67
N LEU A 154 -35.37 -1.89 17.90
CA LEU A 154 -34.68 -1.97 16.61
C LEU A 154 -35.31 -1.03 15.58
N ASP A 155 -36.63 -0.94 15.54
CA ASP A 155 -37.36 -0.07 14.62
C ASP A 155 -37.09 1.42 14.93
N HIS A 156 -37.03 1.80 16.19
CA HIS A 156 -36.77 3.18 16.59
C HIS A 156 -35.28 3.64 16.38
N TRP A 157 -34.34 2.77 16.63
CA TRP A 157 -32.92 3.15 16.65
C TRP A 157 -32.14 2.74 15.42
N LEU A 158 -32.47 1.59 14.83
CA LEU A 158 -31.72 1.04 13.69
C LEU A 158 -32.38 1.28 12.33
N LEU A 159 -33.73 1.24 12.25
CA LEU A 159 -34.44 1.16 10.99
C LEU A 159 -35.09 2.49 10.56
N ARG A 160 -35.32 3.44 11.48
CA ARG A 160 -36.05 4.68 11.18
C ARG A 160 -35.23 5.80 10.54
N ALA A 161 -33.90 5.74 10.56
CA ALA A 161 -33.11 6.74 9.86
C ALA A 161 -33.03 6.39 8.36
N GLU A 162 -34.05 6.74 7.62
CA GLU A 162 -33.99 6.61 6.17
C GLU A 162 -33.03 7.64 5.55
N PRO A 163 -32.30 7.29 4.47
CA PRO A 163 -32.18 5.99 3.83
C PRO A 163 -31.17 5.04 4.49
N THR A 164 -30.25 5.54 5.31
CA THR A 164 -29.23 4.76 6.03
C THR A 164 -29.36 4.89 7.53
N PRO A 165 -29.21 3.79 8.29
CA PRO A 165 -29.32 3.82 9.75
C PRO A 165 -28.21 4.64 10.39
N LEU A 166 -28.49 5.27 11.54
CA LEU A 166 -27.51 6.09 12.28
C LEU A 166 -26.21 5.30 12.57
N LEU A 167 -26.35 4.03 12.97
CA LEU A 167 -25.21 3.16 13.23
C LEU A 167 -24.34 2.97 11.97
N GLY A 168 -24.97 2.77 10.80
CA GLY A 168 -24.26 2.68 9.52
C GLY A 168 -23.48 3.95 9.18
N ARG A 169 -24.10 5.13 9.39
CA ARG A 169 -23.44 6.43 9.18
C ARG A 169 -22.27 6.63 10.14
N LEU A 170 -22.41 6.27 11.41
CA LEU A 170 -21.32 6.36 12.40
C LEU A 170 -20.16 5.42 12.06
N LEU A 171 -20.45 4.18 11.67
CA LEU A 171 -19.42 3.22 11.24
C LEU A 171 -18.72 3.69 9.96
N LEU A 172 -19.46 4.25 9.02
CA LEU A 172 -18.91 4.81 7.78
C LEU A 172 -18.01 6.02 8.07
N ALA A 173 -18.44 6.92 8.95
CA ALA A 173 -17.64 8.07 9.37
C ALA A 173 -16.35 7.62 10.10
N ALA A 174 -16.45 6.61 10.98
CA ALA A 174 -15.28 6.03 11.65
C ALA A 174 -14.33 5.35 10.65
N ALA A 175 -14.86 4.56 9.72
CA ALA A 175 -14.08 3.92 8.67
C ALA A 175 -13.40 4.94 7.76
N PHE A 176 -14.11 5.99 7.36
CA PHE A 176 -13.58 7.07 6.52
C PHE A 176 -12.47 7.85 7.25
N GLY A 177 -12.67 8.22 8.51
CA GLY A 177 -11.66 8.90 9.33
C GLY A 177 -10.40 8.04 9.48
N PHE A 178 -10.56 6.76 9.79
CA PHE A 178 -9.44 5.83 9.92
C PHE A 178 -8.72 5.60 8.59
N ALA A 179 -9.46 5.42 7.49
CA ALA A 179 -8.91 5.28 6.14
C ALA A 179 -8.09 6.50 5.73
N SER A 180 -8.63 7.71 5.99
CA SER A 180 -7.98 8.98 5.66
C SER A 180 -6.67 9.17 6.45
N ILE A 181 -6.66 8.89 7.75
CA ILE A 181 -5.44 8.93 8.58
C ILE A 181 -4.41 7.93 8.07
N ARG A 182 -4.84 6.73 7.71
CA ARG A 182 -3.94 5.69 7.21
C ARG A 182 -3.41 6.01 5.82
N ALA A 183 -4.24 6.53 4.93
CA ALA A 183 -3.85 7.00 3.61
C ALA A 183 -2.83 8.13 3.70
N TRP A 184 -3.02 9.08 4.61
CA TRP A 184 -2.07 10.17 4.89
C TRP A 184 -0.71 9.66 5.38
N LYS A 185 -0.70 8.71 6.34
CA LYS A 185 0.53 8.18 6.93
C LYS A 185 1.30 7.24 6.00
N GLN A 186 0.62 6.36 5.29
CA GLN A 186 1.25 5.28 4.52
C GLN A 186 1.30 5.55 3.01
N ARG A 187 0.46 6.46 2.50
CA ARG A 187 0.39 6.86 1.07
C ARG A 187 0.34 5.68 0.09
N SER A 188 -0.25 4.57 0.53
CA SER A 188 -0.42 3.37 -0.28
C SER A 188 -1.61 3.53 -1.22
N PRO A 189 -1.52 3.09 -2.50
CA PRO A 189 -2.65 3.11 -3.43
C PRO A 189 -3.89 2.44 -2.87
N LEU A 190 -3.74 1.31 -2.16
CA LEU A 190 -4.85 0.59 -1.55
C LEU A 190 -5.57 1.42 -0.47
N ASN A 191 -4.81 2.10 0.42
CA ASN A 191 -5.43 2.93 1.45
C ASN A 191 -6.18 4.13 0.85
N ILE A 192 -5.63 4.74 -0.20
CA ILE A 192 -6.27 5.84 -0.94
C ILE A 192 -7.52 5.33 -1.67
N GLY A 193 -7.44 4.16 -2.32
CA GLY A 193 -8.57 3.49 -2.95
C GLY A 193 -9.70 3.20 -1.97
N MET A 194 -9.37 2.77 -0.74
CA MET A 194 -10.35 2.53 0.34
C MET A 194 -11.13 3.81 0.72
N VAL A 195 -10.45 4.97 0.79
CA VAL A 195 -11.13 6.26 1.04
C VAL A 195 -12.15 6.55 -0.04
N GLY A 196 -11.76 6.44 -1.32
CA GLY A 196 -12.69 6.62 -2.44
C GLY A 196 -13.85 5.62 -2.43
N THR A 197 -13.55 4.35 -2.11
CA THR A 197 -14.56 3.28 -1.99
C THR A 197 -15.62 3.62 -0.93
N LEU A 198 -15.21 4.13 0.25
CA LEU A 198 -16.13 4.53 1.31
C LEU A 198 -17.02 5.71 0.87
N VAL A 199 -16.45 6.68 0.15
CA VAL A 199 -17.23 7.81 -0.41
C VAL A 199 -18.23 7.29 -1.44
N ALA A 200 -17.82 6.42 -2.37
CA ALA A 200 -18.71 5.86 -3.38
C ALA A 200 -19.84 5.03 -2.72
N PHE A 201 -19.50 4.20 -1.73
CA PHE A 201 -20.50 3.41 -1.02
C PHE A 201 -21.48 4.29 -0.22
N PHE A 202 -21.01 5.38 0.38
CA PHE A 202 -21.87 6.37 1.04
C PHE A 202 -22.90 6.93 0.05
N VAL A 203 -22.46 7.41 -1.09
CA VAL A 203 -23.38 7.94 -2.11
C VAL A 203 -24.36 6.87 -2.56
N ALA A 204 -23.91 5.64 -2.83
CA ALA A 204 -24.80 4.54 -3.20
C ALA A 204 -25.87 4.28 -2.14
N SER A 205 -25.48 4.24 -0.87
CA SER A 205 -26.39 3.91 0.24
C SER A 205 -27.41 5.00 0.56
N GLU A 206 -27.14 6.27 0.21
CA GLU A 206 -28.08 7.37 0.43
C GLU A 206 -29.21 7.43 -0.64
N TRP A 207 -29.02 6.82 -1.81
CA TRP A 207 -30.02 6.78 -2.88
C TRP A 207 -30.31 5.34 -3.37
N PRO A 208 -30.74 4.42 -2.48
CA PRO A 208 -30.96 3.03 -2.85
C PRO A 208 -32.13 2.83 -3.85
N GLN A 209 -33.11 3.76 -3.90
CA GLN A 209 -34.22 3.72 -4.83
C GLN A 209 -33.78 4.00 -6.28
N LEU A 210 -32.69 4.71 -6.47
CA LEU A 210 -32.16 5.02 -7.79
C LEU A 210 -31.16 3.94 -8.23
N SER A 211 -31.66 2.89 -8.88
CA SER A 211 -30.87 1.70 -9.22
C SER A 211 -29.63 2.03 -10.08
N VAL A 212 -29.72 3.01 -10.97
CA VAL A 212 -28.58 3.49 -11.77
C VAL A 212 -27.52 4.13 -10.89
N VAL A 213 -27.92 5.01 -9.96
CA VAL A 213 -27.00 5.67 -9.03
C VAL A 213 -26.29 4.63 -8.16
N TYR A 214 -27.05 3.74 -7.53
CA TYR A 214 -26.49 2.67 -6.69
C TYR A 214 -25.49 1.81 -7.47
N GLY A 215 -25.86 1.34 -8.66
CA GLY A 215 -25.01 0.51 -9.50
C GLY A 215 -23.74 1.23 -9.95
N VAL A 216 -23.85 2.47 -10.43
CA VAL A 216 -22.70 3.26 -10.90
C VAL A 216 -21.71 3.52 -9.78
N PHE A 217 -22.16 3.88 -8.57
CA PHE A 217 -21.28 4.15 -7.45
C PHE A 217 -20.66 2.88 -6.84
N VAL A 218 -21.39 1.74 -6.84
CA VAL A 218 -20.79 0.45 -6.45
C VAL A 218 -19.79 -0.02 -7.50
N PHE A 219 -20.04 0.21 -8.80
CA PHE A 219 -19.03 -0.01 -9.84
C PHE A 219 -17.78 0.85 -9.59
N ALA A 220 -17.95 2.14 -9.31
CA ALA A 220 -16.84 3.05 -9.00
C ALA A 220 -16.03 2.59 -7.78
N ALA A 221 -16.71 2.12 -6.72
CA ALA A 221 -16.06 1.54 -5.55
C ALA A 221 -15.18 0.33 -5.90
N GLY A 222 -15.72 -0.60 -6.69
CA GLY A 222 -14.98 -1.77 -7.18
C GLY A 222 -13.83 -1.39 -8.10
N ALA A 223 -14.04 -0.45 -9.02
CA ALA A 223 -13.02 0.04 -9.95
C ALA A 223 -11.85 0.70 -9.20
N MET A 224 -12.12 1.52 -8.18
CA MET A 224 -11.06 2.12 -7.36
C MET A 224 -10.22 1.08 -6.63
N LEU A 225 -10.84 0.03 -6.07
CA LEU A 225 -10.10 -1.06 -5.43
C LEU A 225 -9.29 -1.88 -6.44
N LEU A 226 -9.87 -2.20 -7.60
CA LEU A 226 -9.16 -2.92 -8.68
C LEU A 226 -7.93 -2.12 -9.15
N LEU A 227 -8.11 -0.83 -9.45
CA LEU A 227 -7.02 0.04 -9.86
C LEU A 227 -5.96 0.16 -8.76
N ALA A 228 -6.37 0.26 -7.49
CA ALA A 228 -5.46 0.30 -6.35
C ALA A 228 -4.63 -0.99 -6.23
N VAL A 229 -5.24 -2.17 -6.45
CA VAL A 229 -4.52 -3.46 -6.46
C VAL A 229 -3.51 -3.51 -7.60
N LEU A 230 -3.89 -3.08 -8.81
CA LEU A 230 -2.99 -3.05 -9.97
C LEU A 230 -1.80 -2.11 -9.73
N GLN A 231 -2.07 -0.90 -9.22
CA GLN A 231 -1.02 0.07 -8.89
C GLN A 231 -0.07 -0.44 -7.81
N ASP A 232 -0.60 -1.05 -6.77
CA ASP A 232 0.20 -1.57 -5.67
C ASP A 232 1.05 -2.77 -6.13
N SER A 233 0.49 -3.64 -6.99
CA SER A 233 1.21 -4.76 -7.61
C SER A 233 2.30 -4.29 -8.57
N HIS A 234 2.00 -3.27 -9.39
CA HIS A 234 2.99 -2.63 -10.24
C HIS A 234 4.11 -2.01 -9.40
N ARG A 235 3.76 -1.26 -8.35
CA ARG A 235 4.72 -0.62 -7.46
C ARG A 235 5.69 -1.63 -6.83
N MET A 236 5.19 -2.78 -6.36
CA MET A 236 6.03 -3.85 -5.79
C MET A 236 6.94 -4.51 -6.83
N ALA A 237 6.50 -4.62 -8.09
CA ALA A 237 7.32 -5.17 -9.16
C ALA A 237 8.47 -4.25 -9.58
N PHE A 238 8.30 -2.93 -9.43
CA PHE A 238 9.21 -1.90 -9.96
C PHE A 238 9.96 -1.10 -8.90
N ARG A 239 9.67 -1.29 -7.59
CA ARG A 239 10.41 -0.66 -6.49
C ARG A 239 10.91 -1.71 -5.51
N ASP A 240 12.08 -1.44 -4.96
CA ASP A 240 12.64 -2.22 -3.87
C ASP A 240 12.09 -1.74 -2.52
N ASP A 241 11.53 -2.65 -1.74
CA ASP A 241 10.86 -2.31 -0.47
C ASP A 241 11.84 -1.85 0.63
N LEU A 242 13.10 -2.30 0.58
CA LEU A 242 14.10 -1.97 1.59
C LEU A 242 14.66 -0.56 1.40
N THR A 243 15.07 -0.24 0.17
CA THR A 243 15.78 1.01 -0.15
C THR A 243 14.87 2.08 -0.73
N GLY A 244 13.69 1.71 -1.23
CA GLY A 244 12.76 2.59 -1.94
C GLY A 244 13.21 2.95 -3.35
N LEU A 245 14.38 2.48 -3.81
CA LEU A 245 14.88 2.69 -5.17
C LEU A 245 14.05 1.89 -6.19
N PRO A 246 14.00 2.32 -7.46
CA PRO A 246 13.52 1.47 -8.54
C PRO A 246 14.29 0.15 -8.59
N SER A 247 13.59 -0.96 -8.88
CA SER A 247 14.17 -2.30 -8.94
C SER A 247 14.96 -2.55 -10.24
N ARG A 248 15.65 -3.69 -10.30
CA ARG A 248 16.29 -4.20 -11.53
C ARG A 248 15.31 -4.27 -12.72
N ARG A 249 14.02 -4.59 -12.45
CA ARG A 249 12.98 -4.63 -13.48
C ARG A 249 12.73 -3.24 -14.06
N ALA A 250 12.67 -2.23 -13.19
CA ALA A 250 12.53 -0.84 -13.62
C ALA A 250 13.72 -0.34 -14.46
N LEU A 251 14.95 -0.77 -14.12
CA LEU A 251 16.13 -0.48 -14.92
C LEU A 251 16.00 -1.07 -16.34
N LYS A 252 15.64 -2.36 -16.44
CA LYS A 252 15.49 -3.03 -17.75
C LYS A 252 14.44 -2.34 -18.63
N GLU A 253 13.29 -2.02 -18.08
CA GLU A 253 12.22 -1.31 -18.80
C GLU A 253 12.71 0.09 -19.26
N LYS A 254 13.43 0.80 -18.36
CA LYS A 254 13.99 2.10 -18.70
C LYS A 254 14.99 2.02 -19.86
N LEU A 255 15.87 1.02 -19.83
CA LEU A 255 16.88 0.81 -20.89
C LEU A 255 16.26 0.52 -22.26
N VAL A 256 15.13 -0.19 -22.32
CA VAL A 256 14.40 -0.43 -23.59
C VAL A 256 13.85 0.88 -24.17
N SER A 257 13.50 1.85 -23.33
CA SER A 257 12.92 3.13 -23.74
C SER A 257 13.93 4.24 -24.00
N LEU A 258 15.25 3.97 -23.82
CA LEU A 258 16.31 4.94 -24.01
C LEU A 258 16.83 4.97 -25.45
N GLY A 259 17.34 6.13 -25.82
CA GLY A 259 18.13 6.31 -27.03
C GLY A 259 19.46 5.53 -27.01
N PRO A 260 20.27 5.65 -28.06
CA PRO A 260 21.51 4.87 -28.22
C PRO A 260 22.65 5.30 -27.28
N ALA A 261 22.57 6.49 -26.70
CA ALA A 261 23.64 7.04 -25.87
C ALA A 261 23.27 7.00 -24.40
N TYR A 262 24.00 6.24 -23.58
CA TYR A 262 23.90 6.25 -22.14
C TYR A 262 25.11 5.60 -21.47
N THR A 263 25.35 5.95 -20.22
CA THR A 263 26.37 5.34 -19.37
C THR A 263 25.68 4.62 -18.20
N ILE A 264 26.16 3.41 -17.89
CA ILE A 264 25.72 2.62 -16.73
C ILE A 264 26.90 2.47 -15.78
N ALA A 265 26.64 2.68 -14.48
CA ALA A 265 27.56 2.34 -13.41
C ALA A 265 26.95 1.23 -12.55
N MET A 266 27.68 0.13 -12.37
CA MET A 266 27.36 -0.92 -11.39
C MET A 266 28.08 -0.60 -10.09
N VAL A 267 27.37 -0.69 -8.98
CA VAL A 267 27.85 -0.32 -7.63
C VAL A 267 27.60 -1.49 -6.69
N ASP A 268 28.59 -1.86 -5.90
CA ASP A 268 28.50 -2.94 -4.92
C ASP A 268 29.09 -2.48 -3.58
N VAL A 269 28.45 -2.90 -2.48
CA VAL A 269 28.89 -2.56 -1.13
C VAL A 269 30.03 -3.48 -0.72
N ASP A 270 31.21 -2.89 -0.49
CA ASP A 270 32.41 -3.62 -0.18
C ASP A 270 32.30 -4.41 1.15
N HIS A 271 32.68 -5.69 1.09
CA HIS A 271 32.71 -6.60 2.24
C HIS A 271 31.35 -6.77 2.94
N PHE A 272 30.22 -6.58 2.25
CA PHE A 272 28.88 -6.57 2.86
C PHE A 272 28.53 -7.89 3.57
N LYS A 273 28.96 -9.04 3.04
CA LYS A 273 28.78 -10.33 3.71
C LYS A 273 29.48 -10.36 5.06
N ASN A 274 30.76 -9.97 5.10
CA ASN A 274 31.53 -9.93 6.37
C ASN A 274 30.92 -8.94 7.36
N PHE A 275 30.36 -7.83 6.85
CA PHE A 275 29.66 -6.86 7.67
C PHE A 275 28.39 -7.46 8.29
N ASN A 276 27.59 -8.20 7.53
CA ASN A 276 26.42 -8.91 8.02
C ASN A 276 26.78 -10.00 9.04
N ASP A 277 27.86 -10.74 8.79
CA ASP A 277 28.33 -11.79 9.69
C ASP A 277 28.78 -11.22 11.04
N ALA A 278 29.35 -10.00 11.06
CA ALA A 278 29.80 -9.31 12.26
C ALA A 278 28.68 -8.58 13.03
N HIS A 279 27.74 -7.93 12.32
CA HIS A 279 26.77 -6.99 12.91
C HIS A 279 25.31 -7.43 12.79
N GLY A 280 25.03 -8.50 12.07
CA GLY A 280 23.69 -9.02 11.81
C GLY A 280 22.98 -8.37 10.64
N HIS A 281 22.01 -9.07 10.07
CA HIS A 281 21.25 -8.65 8.88
C HIS A 281 20.46 -7.35 9.10
N ASP A 282 19.93 -7.09 10.30
CA ASP A 282 19.18 -5.87 10.59
C ASP A 282 20.06 -4.60 10.47
N VAL A 283 21.34 -4.73 10.80
CA VAL A 283 22.31 -3.64 10.65
C VAL A 283 22.73 -3.51 9.19
N GLY A 284 22.91 -4.63 8.49
CA GLY A 284 23.13 -4.65 7.04
C GLY A 284 21.99 -3.98 6.26
N ASP A 285 20.76 -4.20 6.64
CA ASP A 285 19.60 -3.54 6.05
C ASP A 285 19.65 -2.01 6.24
N GLN A 286 20.15 -1.53 7.39
CA GLN A 286 20.35 -0.10 7.61
C GLN A 286 21.45 0.47 6.71
N VAL A 287 22.53 -0.29 6.47
CA VAL A 287 23.58 0.08 5.50
C VAL A 287 23.00 0.19 4.10
N LEU A 288 22.23 -0.80 3.64
CA LEU A 288 21.61 -0.77 2.29
C LEU A 288 20.63 0.41 2.14
N LYS A 289 19.86 0.74 3.19
CA LYS A 289 19.01 1.94 3.21
C LYS A 289 19.82 3.23 3.09
N LEU A 290 20.93 3.30 3.81
CA LEU A 290 21.83 4.45 3.75
C LEU A 290 22.44 4.62 2.36
N VAL A 291 23.02 3.55 1.82
CA VAL A 291 23.62 3.55 0.47
C VAL A 291 22.55 3.91 -0.56
N GLY A 292 21.37 3.29 -0.49
CA GLY A 292 20.23 3.61 -1.35
C GLY A 292 19.80 5.07 -1.29
N ALA A 293 19.77 5.67 -0.10
CA ALA A 293 19.44 7.08 0.09
C ALA A 293 20.50 8.02 -0.51
N ARG A 294 21.79 7.66 -0.44
CA ARG A 294 22.88 8.41 -1.11
C ARG A 294 22.79 8.31 -2.62
N LEU A 295 22.57 7.10 -3.13
CA LEU A 295 22.38 6.84 -4.55
C LEU A 295 21.15 7.56 -5.12
N ALA A 296 20.06 7.67 -4.37
CA ALA A 296 18.85 8.38 -4.78
C ALA A 296 19.08 9.86 -5.05
N ASN A 297 20.08 10.45 -4.40
CA ASN A 297 20.43 11.87 -4.49
C ASN A 297 21.71 12.10 -5.33
N ILE A 298 22.03 11.19 -6.24
CA ILE A 298 23.20 11.37 -7.11
C ILE A 298 23.03 12.56 -8.04
N ASP A 299 24.07 13.37 -8.14
CA ASP A 299 24.14 14.52 -9.02
C ASP A 299 24.38 14.11 -10.48
N GLY A 300 24.43 15.09 -11.38
CA GLY A 300 24.78 14.86 -12.77
C GLY A 300 23.68 14.17 -13.61
N GLY A 301 22.43 14.12 -13.10
CA GLY A 301 21.30 13.50 -13.81
C GLY A 301 21.29 11.97 -13.76
N GLY A 302 22.09 11.36 -12.89
CA GLY A 302 22.12 9.93 -12.65
C GLY A 302 20.80 9.46 -12.03
N LYS A 303 20.33 8.27 -12.41
CA LYS A 303 19.16 7.62 -11.84
C LYS A 303 19.56 6.27 -11.25
N ALA A 304 19.38 6.11 -9.95
CA ALA A 304 19.77 4.92 -9.23
C ALA A 304 18.67 3.85 -9.20
N PHE A 305 19.11 2.58 -9.19
CA PHE A 305 18.28 1.39 -9.15
C PHE A 305 18.91 0.36 -8.19
N ARG A 306 18.10 -0.44 -7.50
CA ARG A 306 18.62 -1.63 -6.81
C ARG A 306 18.65 -2.79 -7.78
N TYR A 307 19.85 -3.32 -8.05
CA TYR A 307 20.06 -4.39 -9.03
C TYR A 307 20.02 -5.78 -8.42
N GLY A 308 20.58 -5.95 -7.23
CA GLY A 308 20.65 -7.20 -6.48
C GLY A 308 20.58 -7.01 -4.98
N GLY A 309 21.04 -7.97 -4.21
CA GLY A 309 21.05 -7.92 -2.76
C GLY A 309 21.80 -6.71 -2.20
N GLU A 310 23.08 -6.60 -2.53
CA GLU A 310 24.01 -5.53 -2.14
C GLU A 310 24.49 -4.70 -3.35
N GLU A 311 23.90 -4.99 -4.53
CA GLU A 311 24.28 -4.39 -5.82
C GLU A 311 23.26 -3.33 -6.23
N PHE A 312 23.77 -2.23 -6.75
CA PHE A 312 22.99 -1.14 -7.30
C PHE A 312 23.49 -0.78 -8.72
N ALA A 313 22.64 -0.13 -9.47
CA ALA A 313 22.99 0.42 -10.77
C ALA A 313 22.62 1.89 -10.84
N ILE A 314 23.43 2.68 -11.57
CA ILE A 314 23.13 4.08 -11.84
C ILE A 314 23.14 4.26 -13.36
N LEU A 315 22.09 4.88 -13.87
CA LEU A 315 21.91 5.14 -15.29
C LEU A 315 22.03 6.64 -15.55
N PHE A 316 22.90 7.01 -16.43
CA PHE A 316 23.06 8.37 -16.96
C PHE A 316 22.61 8.37 -18.42
N ALA A 317 21.44 8.91 -18.70
CA ALA A 317 20.93 9.06 -20.06
C ALA A 317 21.68 10.18 -20.78
N ASP A 318 22.01 9.95 -22.05
CA ASP A 318 22.67 10.91 -22.95
C ASP A 318 24.01 11.47 -22.40
N LYS A 319 24.74 10.66 -21.59
CA LYS A 319 26.03 11.04 -21.01
C LYS A 319 27.14 10.04 -21.33
N THR A 320 28.34 10.57 -21.46
CA THR A 320 29.57 9.79 -21.59
C THR A 320 30.12 9.37 -20.22
N ILE A 321 31.13 8.49 -20.23
CA ILE A 321 31.82 8.09 -19.00
C ILE A 321 32.46 9.31 -18.34
N GLU A 322 33.14 10.17 -19.12
CA GLU A 322 33.84 11.36 -18.61
C GLU A 322 32.90 12.33 -17.91
N GLU A 323 31.65 12.47 -18.38
CA GLU A 323 30.63 13.31 -17.78
C GLU A 323 30.02 12.70 -16.51
N ALA A 324 29.99 11.36 -16.40
CA ALA A 324 29.45 10.65 -15.25
C ALA A 324 30.46 10.50 -14.10
N LEU A 325 31.76 10.38 -14.41
CA LEU A 325 32.82 10.11 -13.43
C LEU A 325 32.87 11.08 -12.24
N PRO A 326 32.76 12.41 -12.41
CA PRO A 326 32.79 13.33 -11.24
C PRO A 326 31.68 13.08 -10.24
N SER A 327 30.48 12.78 -10.73
CA SER A 327 29.30 12.47 -9.88
C SER A 327 29.49 11.14 -9.15
N LEU A 328 30.08 10.15 -9.80
CA LEU A 328 30.35 8.83 -9.22
C LEU A 328 31.44 8.89 -8.15
N GLU A 329 32.51 9.66 -8.35
CA GLU A 329 33.54 9.86 -7.34
C GLU A 329 33.03 10.66 -6.13
N THR A 330 32.23 11.69 -6.35
CA THR A 330 31.55 12.44 -5.28
C THR A 330 30.66 11.51 -4.46
N LEU A 331 29.87 10.65 -5.12
CA LEU A 331 29.03 9.66 -4.48
C LEU A 331 29.86 8.67 -3.65
N ARG A 332 30.92 8.07 -4.23
CA ARG A 332 31.83 7.15 -3.56
C ARG A 332 32.41 7.78 -2.27
N ALA A 333 32.97 8.97 -2.38
CA ALA A 333 33.53 9.71 -1.26
C ALA A 333 32.48 10.05 -0.18
N SER A 334 31.24 10.38 -0.60
CA SER A 334 30.16 10.65 0.33
C SER A 334 29.74 9.44 1.14
N ILE A 335 29.83 8.22 0.58
CA ILE A 335 29.56 6.96 1.27
C ILE A 335 30.72 6.62 2.20
N GLU A 336 31.97 6.71 1.74
CA GLU A 336 33.18 6.43 2.51
C GLU A 336 33.28 7.30 3.79
N THR A 337 32.97 8.59 3.67
CA THR A 337 33.07 9.55 4.78
C THR A 337 31.92 9.45 5.77
N TYR A 338 30.83 8.76 5.41
CA TYR A 338 29.68 8.65 6.29
C TYR A 338 29.92 7.71 7.46
N ARG A 339 29.69 8.21 8.66
CA ARG A 339 29.77 7.44 9.91
C ARG A 339 28.36 7.13 10.41
N MET A 340 27.99 5.86 10.36
CA MET A 340 26.70 5.39 10.83
C MET A 340 26.76 4.99 12.29
N ALA A 341 25.94 5.63 13.15
CA ALA A 341 25.77 5.21 14.53
C ALA A 341 24.80 4.02 14.58
N VAL A 342 25.29 2.85 14.88
CA VAL A 342 24.47 1.63 14.97
C VAL A 342 24.01 1.42 16.40
N ARG A 343 22.69 1.27 16.59
CA ARG A 343 22.09 0.80 17.84
C ARG A 343 21.85 -0.69 17.73
N THR A 344 22.60 -1.49 18.47
CA THR A 344 22.40 -2.94 18.55
C THR A 344 21.04 -3.27 19.19
N GLU A 345 20.46 -4.42 18.83
CA GLU A 345 19.19 -4.89 19.43
C GLU A 345 19.25 -5.00 20.96
N GLN A 346 20.42 -5.35 21.50
CA GLN A 346 20.64 -5.35 22.95
C GLN A 346 20.51 -3.95 23.57
N GLN A 347 20.96 -2.91 22.87
CA GLN A 347 20.78 -1.52 23.31
C GLN A 347 19.31 -1.10 23.26
N ARG A 348 18.56 -1.49 22.20
CA ARG A 348 17.10 -1.26 22.10
C ARG A 348 16.32 -1.98 23.20
N ARG A 349 16.68 -3.23 23.52
CA ARG A 349 16.07 -4.01 24.62
C ARG A 349 16.37 -3.41 25.98
N ASN A 350 17.58 -2.91 26.20
CA ASN A 350 17.98 -2.27 27.46
C ASN A 350 17.30 -0.91 27.63
N GLU A 351 17.18 -0.09 26.58
CA GLU A 351 16.44 1.17 26.61
C GLU A 351 14.93 0.95 26.84
N ALA A 352 14.34 -0.08 26.21
CA ALA A 352 12.96 -0.45 26.44
C ALA A 352 12.69 -0.94 27.87
N ARG A 353 13.63 -1.70 28.48
CA ARG A 353 13.58 -2.09 29.89
C ARG A 353 13.72 -0.90 30.82
N GLN A 354 14.68 -0.01 30.58
CA GLN A 354 14.88 1.21 31.37
C GLN A 354 13.68 2.17 31.28
N ASN A 355 13.04 2.30 30.12
CA ASN A 355 11.82 3.11 29.97
C ASN A 355 10.61 2.48 30.67
N ASN A 356 10.50 1.16 30.72
CA ASN A 356 9.50 0.47 31.50
C ASN A 356 9.75 0.61 33.01
N ASP A 357 11.01 0.49 33.44
CA ASP A 357 11.38 0.70 34.86
C ASP A 357 11.16 2.14 35.29
N ARG A 358 11.44 3.13 34.45
CA ARG A 358 11.11 4.54 34.71
C ARG A 358 9.61 4.79 34.80
N ARG A 359 8.78 4.12 33.99
CA ARG A 359 7.32 4.20 34.07
C ARG A 359 6.76 3.49 35.28
N SER A 360 7.35 2.38 35.72
CA SER A 360 6.98 1.68 36.96
C SER A 360 7.45 2.44 38.19
N SER A 361 8.64 3.05 38.18
CA SER A 361 9.17 3.88 39.26
C SER A 361 8.42 5.20 39.43
N ALA A 362 7.92 5.80 38.33
CA ALA A 362 7.07 6.98 38.42
C ALA A 362 5.68 6.69 39.02
N LYS A 363 5.23 5.45 39.02
CA LYS A 363 4.02 5.00 39.73
C LYS A 363 4.28 4.66 41.20
N SER A 364 5.54 4.47 41.62
CA SER A 364 5.95 4.10 42.98
C SER A 364 6.64 5.23 43.75
N ALA A 365 6.67 6.44 43.22
CA ALA A 365 7.36 7.58 43.86
C ALA A 365 6.52 8.23 44.96
N PHE A 366 6.15 7.43 45.99
CA PHE A 366 5.70 7.94 47.28
C PHE A 366 6.39 7.14 48.40
N THR A 367 7.73 7.03 48.37
CA THR A 367 8.55 6.67 49.52
C THR A 367 9.97 7.19 49.34
N LEU A 368 10.39 7.96 50.31
CA LEU A 368 11.70 8.56 50.47
C LEU A 368 12.83 7.52 50.51
N ASP A 369 13.93 7.90 49.91
CA ASP A 369 15.33 7.72 50.37
C ASP A 369 16.28 6.82 49.57
N LYS A 370 17.27 7.45 49.07
CA LYS A 370 18.71 7.20 48.90
C LYS A 370 19.29 7.41 47.50
N PRO A 371 20.33 8.23 47.35
CA PRO A 371 21.07 8.37 46.09
C PRO A 371 21.91 7.12 45.87
N ARG A 372 21.67 6.41 44.75
CA ARG A 372 22.62 5.42 44.23
C ARG A 372 23.40 6.07 43.09
N ASP A 373 24.64 6.38 43.38
CA ASP A 373 25.67 6.63 42.40
C ASP A 373 25.91 5.35 41.58
N ALA A 374 25.25 5.26 40.44
CA ALA A 374 25.58 4.29 39.42
C ALA A 374 26.45 5.00 38.38
N PRO A 375 27.65 4.48 38.06
CA PRO A 375 28.50 5.09 37.04
C PRO A 375 27.76 5.06 35.69
N LEU A 376 27.63 6.24 35.06
CA LEU A 376 27.21 6.42 33.69
C LEU A 376 28.17 5.63 32.79
N ARG A 377 27.84 4.37 32.47
CA ARG A 377 28.50 3.65 31.38
C ARG A 377 28.26 4.44 30.12
N SER A 378 29.31 5.05 29.59
CA SER A 378 29.31 5.75 28.32
C SER A 378 28.79 4.83 27.23
N ASN A 379 27.60 5.13 26.73
CA ASN A 379 26.98 4.45 25.61
C ASN A 379 27.73 4.89 24.34
N ARG A 380 28.92 4.34 24.09
CA ARG A 380 29.63 4.53 22.81
C ARG A 380 28.84 3.77 21.77
N SER A 381 28.00 4.49 20.99
CA SER A 381 27.51 3.99 19.72
C SER A 381 28.73 3.69 18.85
N GLU A 382 28.86 2.47 18.41
CA GLU A 382 29.91 2.08 17.45
C GLU A 382 29.63 2.81 16.13
N LEU A 383 30.61 3.61 15.68
CA LEU A 383 30.53 4.34 14.43
C LEU A 383 31.08 3.42 13.34
N LEU A 384 30.20 2.89 12.52
CA LEU A 384 30.53 2.03 11.39
C LEU A 384 30.61 2.84 10.09
N SER A 385 31.51 2.45 9.21
CA SER A 385 31.61 2.98 7.85
C SER A 385 31.66 1.85 6.84
N VAL A 386 31.15 2.09 5.66
CA VAL A 386 31.21 1.18 4.53
C VAL A 386 31.73 1.91 3.30
N THR A 387 32.30 1.17 2.38
CA THR A 387 32.75 1.69 1.07
C THR A 387 32.02 0.99 -0.06
N VAL A 388 32.15 1.51 -1.25
CA VAL A 388 31.57 0.93 -2.46
C VAL A 388 32.59 0.87 -3.58
N SER A 389 32.52 -0.22 -4.36
CA SER A 389 33.25 -0.36 -5.62
C SER A 389 32.31 -0.09 -6.77
N ILE A 390 32.75 0.70 -7.75
CA ILE A 390 31.92 1.16 -8.87
C ILE A 390 32.61 0.79 -10.17
N GLY A 391 31.90 0.13 -11.09
CA GLY A 391 32.34 -0.14 -12.45
C GLY A 391 31.47 0.57 -13.45
N VAL A 392 32.06 1.23 -14.44
CA VAL A 392 31.34 2.09 -15.39
C VAL A 392 31.54 1.57 -16.81
N ALA A 393 30.48 1.58 -17.60
CA ALA A 393 30.51 1.30 -19.02
C ALA A 393 29.55 2.22 -19.79
N GLN A 394 29.91 2.59 -20.97
CA GLN A 394 29.12 3.41 -21.89
C GLN A 394 28.66 2.55 -23.05
N ARG A 395 27.44 2.77 -23.51
CA ARG A 395 26.98 2.23 -24.78
C ARG A 395 27.65 3.00 -25.92
N THR A 396 28.51 2.33 -26.68
CA THR A 396 29.30 2.95 -27.77
C THR A 396 28.73 2.64 -29.14
N GLU A 397 28.04 1.51 -29.31
CA GLU A 397 27.51 1.09 -30.61
C GLU A 397 26.00 0.86 -30.56
N LEU A 398 25.31 1.19 -31.66
CA LEU A 398 23.85 0.93 -31.81
C LEU A 398 23.47 -0.56 -31.72
N LYS A 399 24.44 -1.45 -31.96
CA LYS A 399 24.24 -2.92 -31.93
C LYS A 399 24.43 -3.52 -30.53
N GLU A 400 24.97 -2.79 -29.56
CA GLU A 400 25.15 -3.30 -28.22
C GLU A 400 23.81 -3.42 -27.50
N THR A 401 23.54 -4.61 -26.97
CA THR A 401 22.35 -4.82 -26.13
C THR A 401 22.54 -4.19 -24.75
N PRO A 402 21.48 -3.73 -24.09
CA PRO A 402 21.56 -3.23 -22.71
C PRO A 402 22.25 -4.19 -21.75
N GLU A 403 22.03 -5.50 -21.93
CA GLU A 403 22.66 -6.53 -21.13
C GLU A 403 24.17 -6.61 -21.32
N ALA A 404 24.67 -6.35 -22.56
CA ALA A 404 26.10 -6.31 -22.83
C ALA A 404 26.77 -5.13 -22.11
N VAL A 405 26.14 -3.96 -22.11
CA VAL A 405 26.67 -2.77 -21.40
C VAL A 405 26.69 -2.98 -19.90
N ILE A 406 25.62 -3.59 -19.32
CA ILE A 406 25.58 -3.96 -17.90
C ILE A 406 26.73 -4.91 -17.57
N ARG A 407 26.99 -5.92 -18.40
CA ARG A 407 28.08 -6.86 -18.20
C ARG A 407 29.46 -6.18 -18.22
N LEU A 408 29.69 -5.25 -19.14
CA LEU A 408 30.92 -4.49 -19.17
C LEU A 408 31.12 -3.63 -17.91
N ALA A 409 30.06 -3.01 -17.42
CA ALA A 409 30.08 -2.28 -16.14
C ALA A 409 30.36 -3.23 -14.95
N ASP A 410 29.81 -4.43 -14.96
CA ASP A 410 30.06 -5.45 -13.91
C ASP A 410 31.53 -5.94 -13.95
N GLU A 411 32.09 -6.18 -15.14
CA GLU A 411 33.52 -6.50 -15.33
C GLU A 411 34.42 -5.37 -14.82
N ALA A 412 34.06 -4.10 -15.08
CA ALA A 412 34.77 -2.95 -14.53
C ALA A 412 34.68 -2.89 -13.00
N MET A 413 33.49 -3.16 -12.42
CA MET A 413 33.31 -3.23 -10.97
C MET A 413 34.16 -4.34 -10.35
N TYR A 414 34.28 -5.48 -11.01
CA TYR A 414 35.17 -6.55 -10.57
C TYR A 414 36.63 -6.11 -10.57
N ARG A 415 37.08 -5.33 -11.60
CA ARG A 415 38.43 -4.70 -11.60
C ARG A 415 38.61 -3.74 -10.43
N ALA A 416 37.60 -2.93 -10.11
CA ALA A 416 37.63 -2.05 -8.95
C ALA A 416 37.81 -2.85 -7.63
N LYS A 417 37.07 -3.94 -7.46
CA LYS A 417 37.20 -4.84 -6.29
C LYS A 417 38.57 -5.49 -6.19
N SER A 418 39.14 -5.96 -7.32
CA SER A 418 40.45 -6.61 -7.38
C SER A 418 41.59 -5.64 -7.13
N ALA A 419 41.46 -4.38 -7.55
CA ALA A 419 42.45 -3.33 -7.38
C ALA A 419 42.48 -2.71 -5.96
N GLY A 420 41.74 -3.26 -5.00
CA GLY A 420 41.76 -2.82 -3.60
C GLY A 420 40.47 -2.13 -3.15
N ARG A 421 39.38 -2.24 -3.90
CA ARG A 421 38.03 -1.69 -3.57
C ARG A 421 37.96 -0.17 -3.44
N ASN A 422 36.85 0.37 -2.97
CA ASN A 422 36.62 1.78 -2.68
C ASN A 422 37.09 2.71 -3.83
N ARG A 423 36.69 2.40 -5.05
CA ARG A 423 37.09 3.15 -6.26
C ARG A 423 36.12 3.01 -7.41
N VAL A 424 36.26 3.90 -8.36
CA VAL A 424 35.60 3.81 -9.66
C VAL A 424 36.60 3.22 -10.67
N ALA A 425 36.13 2.28 -11.50
CA ALA A 425 36.86 1.70 -12.61
C ALA A 425 36.02 1.76 -13.90
N THR A 426 36.65 1.93 -15.03
CA THR A 426 36.03 1.99 -16.36
C THR A 426 36.46 0.81 -17.22
#